data_bdaed65ca86cbcef83d9f52e2a76c8d6
#
_entry.id   bdaed65ca86cbcef83d9f52e2a76c8d6
#
_cell.length_a   1.000
_cell.length_b   1.000
_cell.length_c   1.000
_cell.angle_alpha   90.00
_cell.angle_beta   90.00
_cell.angle_gamma   90.00
#
_symmetry.space_group_name_H-M   'P 1'
#
loop_
_entity.id
_entity.type
_entity.pdbx_description
1 polymer ?
#
loop_
_entity_poly.entity_id
_entity_poly.type
_entity_poly.pdbx_seq_one_letter_code
_entity_poly.pdbx_strand_id
1 'polypeptide(L)'
;MEPAPIPSADELRALLAEIAAMHMPYGMYGPKKYPPTGCPLMDLPTEYLDWFWQHGWPKGKLGKLMEQTLLIKNSGLDKLFDPFREANGGRRKFPRK
;
A
#
# COMPACT_ATOMS: atom_id res chain seq x y z
N MET A 1 4.34 6.07 -28.29
CA MET A 1 3.44 6.13 -27.12
C MET A 1 4.02 7.12 -26.12
N GLU A 2 3.22 8.06 -25.70
CA GLU A 2 3.69 9.03 -24.73
C GLU A 2 3.75 8.41 -23.34
N PRO A 3 4.79 8.72 -22.56
CA PRO A 3 4.83 8.26 -21.19
C PRO A 3 3.68 8.88 -20.39
N ALA A 4 3.21 8.17 -19.41
CA ALA A 4 2.20 8.71 -18.51
C ALA A 4 2.74 10.00 -17.86
N PRO A 5 1.92 11.04 -17.72
CA PRO A 5 2.40 12.26 -17.09
C PRO A 5 2.78 12.01 -15.65
N ILE A 6 3.83 12.68 -15.19
CA ILE A 6 4.22 12.63 -13.80
C ILE A 6 3.13 13.33 -13.00
N PRO A 7 2.56 12.71 -11.97
CA PRO A 7 1.52 13.36 -11.18
C PRO A 7 2.04 14.62 -10.51
N SER A 8 1.17 15.61 -10.37
CA SER A 8 1.50 16.81 -9.61
C SER A 8 1.69 16.45 -8.13
N ALA A 9 2.28 17.35 -7.37
CA ALA A 9 2.46 17.12 -5.93
C ALA A 9 1.12 16.87 -5.24
N ASP A 10 0.07 17.58 -5.64
CA ASP A 10 -1.26 17.38 -5.07
C ASP A 10 -1.85 16.04 -5.44
N GLU A 11 -1.68 15.60 -6.69
CA GLU A 11 -2.15 14.30 -7.14
C GLU A 11 -1.43 13.17 -6.41
N LEU A 12 -0.12 13.30 -6.25
CA LEU A 12 0.66 12.31 -5.52
C LEU A 12 0.23 12.24 -4.06
N ARG A 13 0.03 13.39 -3.42
CA ARG A 13 -0.43 13.43 -2.04
C ARG A 13 -1.80 12.77 -1.89
N ALA A 14 -2.70 13.03 -2.83
CA ALA A 14 -4.03 12.40 -2.80
C ALA A 14 -3.92 10.89 -2.95
N LEU A 15 -3.04 10.41 -3.84
CA LEU A 15 -2.80 8.97 -4.01
C LEU A 15 -2.24 8.35 -2.74
N LEU A 16 -1.25 8.99 -2.12
CA LEU A 16 -0.67 8.50 -0.89
C LEU A 16 -1.71 8.43 0.23
N ALA A 17 -2.60 9.43 0.31
CA ALA A 17 -3.66 9.44 1.31
C ALA A 17 -4.64 8.30 1.08
N GLU A 18 -5.00 8.00 -0.18
CA GLU A 18 -5.87 6.88 -0.48
C GLU A 18 -5.24 5.54 -0.09
N ILE A 19 -3.96 5.37 -0.42
CA ILE A 19 -3.23 4.15 -0.05
C ILE A 19 -3.17 4.02 1.47
N ALA A 20 -2.87 5.12 2.17
CA ALA A 20 -2.75 5.11 3.62
C ALA A 20 -4.08 4.77 4.31
N ALA A 21 -5.20 5.13 3.70
CA ALA A 21 -6.52 4.86 4.25
C ALA A 21 -7.03 3.45 3.92
N MET A 22 -6.44 2.79 2.93
CA MET A 22 -6.88 1.47 2.51
C MET A 22 -6.19 0.38 3.32
N HIS A 23 -6.98 -0.57 3.78
CA HIS A 23 -6.48 -1.73 4.55
C HIS A 23 -6.82 -3.00 3.80
N MET A 24 -6.03 -4.06 4.03
CA MET A 24 -6.30 -5.35 3.40
C MET A 24 -7.60 -5.93 3.95
N PRO A 25 -8.59 -6.18 3.09
CA PRO A 25 -9.89 -6.66 3.56
C PRO A 25 -9.96 -8.17 3.78
N TYR A 26 -8.94 -8.90 3.36
CA TYR A 26 -8.93 -10.37 3.45
C TYR A 26 -7.52 -10.90 3.35
N GLY A 27 -7.38 -12.21 3.52
CA GLY A 27 -6.11 -12.90 3.32
C GLY A 27 -5.18 -12.80 4.51
N MET A 28 -3.90 -13.08 4.25
CA MET A 28 -2.87 -13.14 5.28
C MET A 28 -2.74 -11.85 6.10
N TYR A 29 -2.99 -10.71 5.48
CA TYR A 29 -2.88 -9.40 6.12
C TYR A 29 -4.24 -8.76 6.37
N GLY A 30 -5.29 -9.56 6.32
CA GLY A 30 -6.65 -9.09 6.56
C GLY A 30 -7.01 -8.96 8.04
N PRO A 31 -8.27 -8.62 8.33
CA PRO A 31 -8.72 -8.32 9.70
C PRO A 31 -8.57 -9.45 10.70
N LYS A 32 -8.52 -10.70 10.25
CA LYS A 32 -8.36 -11.83 11.18
C LYS A 32 -7.04 -11.76 11.93
N LYS A 33 -5.97 -11.37 11.25
CA LYS A 33 -4.64 -11.29 11.86
C LYS A 33 -4.25 -9.86 12.23
N TYR A 34 -4.91 -8.88 11.63
CA TYR A 34 -4.64 -7.46 11.84
C TYR A 34 -5.94 -6.72 12.14
N PRO A 35 -6.60 -7.08 13.27
CA PRO A 35 -7.85 -6.40 13.61
C PRO A 35 -7.61 -4.94 13.93
N PRO A 36 -8.65 -4.10 13.83
CA PRO A 36 -10.01 -4.45 13.42
C PRO A 36 -10.21 -4.44 11.91
N THR A 37 -9.34 -3.78 11.13
CA THR A 37 -9.58 -3.48 9.72
C THR A 37 -8.62 -4.15 8.75
N GLY A 38 -7.58 -4.81 9.25
CA GLY A 38 -6.53 -5.35 8.40
C GLY A 38 -5.31 -4.44 8.35
N CYS A 39 -4.22 -4.96 7.76
CA CYS A 39 -2.98 -4.21 7.64
C CYS A 39 -3.12 -3.10 6.59
N PRO A 40 -2.68 -1.86 6.90
CA PRO A 40 -2.67 -0.81 5.87
C PRO A 40 -1.82 -1.21 4.68
N LEU A 41 -2.25 -0.84 3.46
CA LEU A 41 -1.50 -1.18 2.25
C LEU A 41 -0.06 -0.66 2.29
N MET A 42 0.14 0.53 2.84
CA MET A 42 1.48 1.13 2.92
C MET A 42 2.44 0.31 3.78
N ASP A 43 1.93 -0.55 4.65
CA ASP A 43 2.76 -1.36 5.55
C ASP A 43 2.91 -2.81 5.08
N LEU A 44 2.33 -3.18 3.94
CA LEU A 44 2.47 -4.53 3.41
C LEU A 44 3.91 -4.81 2.99
N PRO A 45 4.43 -6.03 3.26
CA PRO A 45 5.76 -6.40 2.78
C PRO A 45 5.84 -6.39 1.26
N THR A 46 7.00 -6.00 0.74
CA THR A 46 7.21 -5.96 -0.71
C THR A 46 7.03 -7.33 -1.34
N GLU A 47 7.48 -8.40 -0.65
CA GLU A 47 7.34 -9.76 -1.15
C GLU A 47 5.88 -10.17 -1.36
N TYR A 48 5.01 -9.72 -0.45
CA TYR A 48 3.58 -10.00 -0.56
C TYR A 48 2.98 -9.30 -1.77
N LEU A 49 3.33 -8.05 -1.97
CA LEU A 49 2.88 -7.27 -3.13
C LEU A 49 3.43 -7.85 -4.43
N ASP A 50 4.69 -8.27 -4.41
CA ASP A 50 5.34 -8.86 -5.58
C ASP A 50 4.66 -10.17 -6.02
N TRP A 51 4.17 -10.94 -5.05
CA TRP A 51 3.40 -12.15 -5.36
C TRP A 51 2.20 -11.80 -6.25
N PHE A 52 1.46 -10.74 -5.91
CA PHE A 52 0.33 -10.29 -6.72
C PHE A 52 0.77 -9.78 -8.08
N TRP A 53 1.91 -9.13 -8.13
CA TRP A 53 2.46 -8.67 -9.41
C TRP A 53 2.64 -9.84 -10.37
N GLN A 54 3.09 -10.98 -9.86
CA GLN A 54 3.35 -12.16 -10.67
C GLN A 54 2.08 -12.96 -10.98
N HIS A 55 1.10 -12.94 -10.09
CA HIS A 55 -0.09 -13.81 -10.21
C HIS A 55 -1.36 -13.05 -10.59
N GLY A 56 -1.30 -11.72 -10.59
CA GLY A 56 -2.46 -10.90 -10.90
C GLY A 56 -2.99 -10.16 -9.69
N TRP A 57 -3.32 -8.89 -9.90
CA TRP A 57 -3.85 -8.05 -8.83
C TRP A 57 -5.33 -8.30 -8.59
N PRO A 58 -5.82 -8.09 -7.37
CA PRO A 58 -7.26 -8.09 -7.12
C PRO A 58 -7.95 -7.07 -8.03
N LYS A 59 -9.21 -7.35 -8.37
CA LYS A 59 -9.97 -6.44 -9.22
C LYS A 59 -10.36 -5.19 -8.46
N GLY A 60 -10.57 -4.10 -9.21
CA GLY A 60 -11.07 -2.85 -8.68
C GLY A 60 -10.02 -1.99 -8.03
N LYS A 61 -10.48 -1.11 -7.17
CA LYS A 61 -9.64 -0.09 -6.54
C LYS A 61 -8.55 -0.69 -5.68
N LEU A 62 -8.84 -1.78 -4.97
CA LEU A 62 -7.85 -2.43 -4.11
C LEU A 62 -6.62 -2.83 -4.91
N GLY A 63 -6.80 -3.51 -6.05
CA GLY A 63 -5.69 -3.93 -6.87
C GLY A 63 -4.87 -2.77 -7.40
N LYS A 64 -5.55 -1.70 -7.83
CA LYS A 64 -4.86 -0.51 -8.32
C LYS A 64 -4.01 0.13 -7.22
N LEU A 65 -4.53 0.25 -6.02
CA LEU A 65 -3.79 0.85 -4.92
C LEU A 65 -2.63 -0.03 -4.48
N MET A 66 -2.82 -1.36 -4.48
CA MET A 66 -1.73 -2.29 -4.17
C MET A 66 -0.59 -2.17 -5.19
N GLU A 67 -0.94 -2.09 -6.48
CA GLU A 67 0.06 -1.92 -7.53
C GLU A 67 0.84 -0.62 -7.35
N GLN A 68 0.14 0.48 -7.11
CA GLN A 68 0.79 1.78 -6.88
C GLN A 68 1.68 1.72 -5.64
N THR A 69 1.25 1.03 -4.60
CA THR A 69 2.05 0.86 -3.39
C THR A 69 3.36 0.16 -3.70
N LEU A 70 3.30 -0.92 -4.49
CA LEU A 70 4.51 -1.65 -4.87
C LEU A 70 5.45 -0.77 -5.68
N LEU A 71 4.91 -0.02 -6.64
CA LEU A 71 5.74 0.87 -7.48
C LEU A 71 6.44 1.93 -6.62
N ILE A 72 5.74 2.50 -5.66
CA ILE A 72 6.31 3.50 -4.76
C ILE A 72 7.43 2.87 -3.92
N LYS A 73 7.19 1.69 -3.36
CA LYS A 73 8.19 1.00 -2.55
C LYS A 73 9.42 0.61 -3.37
N ASN A 74 9.21 0.09 -4.57
CA ASN A 74 10.33 -0.30 -5.44
C ASN A 74 11.14 0.88 -5.95
N SER A 75 10.54 2.06 -5.96
CA SER A 75 11.24 3.29 -6.35
C SER A 75 12.04 3.91 -5.20
N GLY A 76 12.03 3.28 -4.03
CA GLY A 76 12.74 3.80 -2.87
C GLY A 76 12.03 4.95 -2.19
N LEU A 77 10.73 5.14 -2.47
CA LEU A 77 9.96 6.27 -1.98
C LEU A 77 9.04 5.91 -0.81
N ASP A 78 9.31 4.79 -0.14
CA ASP A 78 8.48 4.35 0.98
C ASP A 78 8.37 5.41 2.09
N LYS A 79 9.38 6.26 2.23
CA LYS A 79 9.37 7.33 3.22
C LYS A 79 8.27 8.35 3.00
N LEU A 80 7.71 8.41 1.80
CA LEU A 80 6.58 9.30 1.53
C LEU A 80 5.35 8.92 2.37
N PHE A 81 5.30 7.69 2.85
CA PHE A 81 4.20 7.25 3.72
C PHE A 81 4.41 7.63 5.19
N ASP A 82 5.61 8.05 5.59
CA ASP A 82 5.91 8.30 7.00
C ASP A 82 4.93 9.28 7.68
N PRO A 83 4.57 10.42 7.07
CA PRO A 83 3.60 11.31 7.71
C PRO A 83 2.26 10.62 8.02
N PHE A 84 1.84 9.72 7.15
CA PHE A 84 0.59 8.98 7.35
C PHE A 84 0.73 7.92 8.44
N ARG A 85 1.88 7.28 8.51
CA ARG A 85 2.17 6.31 9.58
C ARG A 85 2.18 7.00 10.94
N GLU A 86 2.81 8.16 11.03
CA GLU A 86 2.85 8.94 12.26
C GLU A 86 1.46 9.35 12.71
N ALA A 87 0.60 9.78 11.77
CA ALA A 87 -0.77 10.13 12.07
C ALA A 87 -1.56 8.93 12.60
N ASN A 88 -1.18 7.71 12.21
CA ASN A 88 -1.85 6.48 12.61
C ASN A 88 -1.14 5.74 13.74
N GLY A 89 -0.21 6.40 14.45
CA GLY A 89 0.47 5.79 15.57
C GLY A 89 1.77 5.05 15.23
N GLY A 90 2.31 5.30 14.04
CA GLY A 90 3.56 4.70 13.59
C GLY A 90 3.37 3.48 12.71
N ARG A 91 4.50 2.89 12.29
CA ARG A 91 4.47 1.72 11.41
C ARG A 91 3.93 0.50 12.15
N ARG A 92 3.01 -0.20 11.50
CA ARG A 92 2.48 -1.43 12.08
C ARG A 92 3.56 -2.50 12.11
N LYS A 93 3.67 -3.18 13.25
CA LYS A 93 4.59 -4.30 13.41
C LYS A 93 3.93 -5.58 12.92
N PHE A 94 4.70 -6.40 12.22
CA PHE A 94 4.22 -7.70 11.76
C PHE A 94 4.54 -8.76 12.80
N PRO A 95 3.65 -9.76 12.98
CA PRO A 95 3.96 -10.85 13.89
C PRO A 95 5.17 -11.63 13.40
N ARG A 96 6.00 -12.07 14.32
CA ARG A 96 7.13 -12.95 13.99
C ARG A 96 6.62 -14.36 13.81
N LYS A 97 7.18 -15.01 12.84
CA LYS A 97 6.90 -16.42 12.63
C LYS A 97 7.66 -17.27 13.62
#